data_90215cf7161b65eaee900c958d02ece4
#
_entry.id   90215cf7161b65eaee900c958d02ece4
#
_cell.length_a   1.000
_cell.length_b   1.000
_cell.length_c   1.000
_cell.angle_alpha   90.00
_cell.angle_beta   90.00
_cell.angle_gamma   90.00
#
_symmetry.space_group_name_H-M   'P 1'
#
loop_
_entity.id
_entity.type
_entity.pdbx_description
1 polymer ?
#
loop_
_entity_poly.entity_id
_entity_poly.type
_entity_poly.pdbx_seq_one_letter_code
_entity_poly.pdbx_strand_id
1 'polypeptide(L)'
;MMAVLEASRWIDAGLANKMKMAETVAQKAYINTGVDAINQRILGRYQNGLGKTWDDPNHMKFFNDGLVNYPYLSDGMWFLTQHKRWGLLKSHPDYLAVAKQVNQTEIYKQAAAQLKVSVPKDLMRTSKLIDGVVWDGKDPAKYADGFKVKASTV
;
A
#
# COMPACT_ATOMS: atom_id res chain seq x y z
N MET A 1 -3.79 -14.87 -6.14
CA MET A 1 -4.04 -14.23 -4.81
C MET A 1 -3.56 -15.09 -3.66
N MET A 2 -3.91 -16.40 -3.57
CA MET A 2 -3.50 -17.27 -2.47
C MET A 2 -1.99 -17.27 -2.23
N ALA A 3 -1.17 -17.49 -3.26
CA ALA A 3 0.29 -17.46 -3.13
C ALA A 3 0.83 -16.13 -2.56
N VAL A 4 0.20 -14.99 -2.90
CA VAL A 4 0.59 -13.69 -2.34
C VAL A 4 0.30 -13.64 -0.83
N LEU A 5 -0.87 -14.12 -0.40
CA LEU A 5 -1.24 -14.15 1.02
C LEU A 5 -0.34 -15.10 1.83
N GLU A 6 -0.04 -16.28 1.28
CA GLU A 6 0.86 -17.24 1.92
C GLU A 6 2.29 -16.70 2.04
N ALA A 7 2.82 -16.13 0.96
CA ALA A 7 4.15 -15.50 0.97
C ALA A 7 4.22 -14.34 1.96
N SER A 8 3.23 -13.45 1.96
CA SER A 8 3.16 -12.31 2.88
C SER A 8 3.10 -12.75 4.34
N ARG A 9 2.28 -13.77 4.64
CA ARG A 9 2.18 -14.39 5.97
C ARG A 9 3.51 -15.01 6.38
N TRP A 10 4.14 -15.75 5.49
CA TRP A 10 5.43 -16.37 5.73
C TRP A 10 6.52 -15.34 6.05
N ILE A 11 6.57 -14.23 5.29
CA ILE A 11 7.54 -13.15 5.53
C ILE A 11 7.37 -12.57 6.93
N ASP A 12 6.14 -12.26 7.35
CA ASP A 12 5.87 -11.64 8.65
C ASP A 12 5.92 -12.63 9.83
N ALA A 13 6.01 -13.94 9.58
CA ALA A 13 6.07 -14.96 10.62
C ALA A 13 7.36 -14.91 11.46
N GLY A 14 8.43 -14.26 10.98
CA GLY A 14 9.64 -14.12 11.77
C GLY A 14 10.80 -13.45 11.06
N LEU A 15 11.81 -13.07 11.85
CA LEU A 15 13.01 -12.38 11.36
C LEU A 15 13.74 -13.18 10.29
N ALA A 16 13.94 -14.49 10.50
CA ALA A 16 14.64 -15.36 9.55
C ALA A 16 13.96 -15.35 8.17
N ASN A 17 12.63 -15.36 8.13
CA ASN A 17 11.86 -15.30 6.88
C ASN A 17 12.02 -13.95 6.17
N LYS A 18 12.02 -12.85 6.92
CA LYS A 18 12.29 -11.51 6.39
C LYS A 18 13.69 -11.42 5.78
N MET A 19 14.71 -11.94 6.48
CA MET A 19 16.07 -11.98 5.97
C MET A 19 16.17 -12.80 4.68
N LYS A 20 15.53 -13.97 4.65
CA LYS A 20 15.50 -14.83 3.47
C LYS A 20 14.80 -14.18 2.28
N MET A 21 13.70 -13.49 2.54
CA MET A 21 13.02 -12.69 1.50
C MET A 21 13.96 -11.60 0.97
N ALA A 22 14.62 -10.84 1.86
CA ALA A 22 15.55 -9.79 1.47
C ALA A 22 16.69 -10.30 0.59
N GLU A 23 17.32 -11.43 0.95
CA GLU A 23 18.35 -12.09 0.14
C GLU A 23 17.83 -12.46 -1.26
N THR A 24 16.59 -12.96 -1.33
CA THR A 24 15.96 -13.35 -2.59
C THR A 24 15.72 -12.16 -3.50
N VAL A 25 15.05 -11.10 -2.98
CA VAL A 25 14.67 -9.95 -3.81
C VAL A 25 15.83 -9.00 -4.10
N ALA A 26 16.92 -9.05 -3.33
CA ALA A 26 18.14 -8.29 -3.58
C ALA A 26 18.84 -8.67 -4.89
N GLN A 27 18.60 -9.88 -5.39
CA GLN A 27 19.27 -10.42 -6.59
C GLN A 27 18.99 -9.56 -7.82
N LYS A 28 19.93 -9.65 -8.80
CA LYS A 28 19.86 -8.92 -10.08
C LYS A 28 18.56 -9.15 -10.85
N ALA A 29 17.97 -10.34 -10.72
CA ALA A 29 16.71 -10.69 -11.39
C ALA A 29 15.47 -9.93 -10.82
N TYR A 30 15.60 -9.28 -9.66
CA TYR A 30 14.52 -8.59 -8.97
C TYR A 30 14.86 -7.11 -8.72
N ILE A 31 15.18 -6.73 -7.47
CA ILE A 31 15.45 -5.33 -7.11
C ILE A 31 16.86 -4.89 -7.52
N ASN A 32 17.81 -5.82 -7.60
CA ASN A 32 19.20 -5.54 -7.95
C ASN A 32 19.84 -4.48 -7.03
N THR A 33 19.84 -4.71 -5.73
CA THR A 33 20.42 -3.81 -4.72
C THR A 33 21.12 -4.61 -3.62
N GLY A 34 21.89 -3.92 -2.77
CA GLY A 34 22.50 -4.55 -1.60
C GLY A 34 21.44 -5.05 -0.60
N VAL A 35 21.61 -6.25 -0.08
CA VAL A 35 20.70 -6.87 0.88
C VAL A 35 20.52 -6.01 2.14
N ASP A 36 21.57 -5.31 2.59
CA ASP A 36 21.54 -4.46 3.78
C ASP A 36 20.57 -3.28 3.65
N ALA A 37 20.48 -2.69 2.44
CA ALA A 37 19.54 -1.62 2.16
C ALA A 37 18.09 -2.08 2.30
N ILE A 38 17.78 -3.33 1.92
CA ILE A 38 16.48 -3.94 2.09
C ILE A 38 16.23 -4.24 3.57
N ASN A 39 17.20 -4.88 4.24
CA ASN A 39 17.08 -5.26 5.65
C ASN A 39 16.80 -4.06 6.56
N GLN A 40 17.48 -2.95 6.38
CA GLN A 40 17.22 -1.73 7.14
C GLN A 40 15.76 -1.30 7.03
N ARG A 41 15.18 -1.35 5.83
CA ARG A 41 13.80 -0.93 5.57
C ARG A 41 12.77 -1.87 6.20
N ILE A 42 12.94 -3.17 6.04
CA ILE A 42 11.99 -4.16 6.56
C ILE A 42 12.10 -4.37 8.07
N LEU A 43 13.22 -3.97 8.67
CA LEU A 43 13.42 -4.00 10.13
C LEU A 43 13.12 -2.66 10.81
N GLY A 44 12.73 -1.64 10.05
CA GLY A 44 12.38 -0.33 10.58
C GLY A 44 13.57 0.52 11.05
N ARG A 45 14.75 0.24 10.54
CA ARG A 45 15.96 1.01 10.81
C ARG A 45 16.23 1.98 9.68
N TYR A 46 16.04 3.26 9.96
CA TYR A 46 16.12 4.29 8.93
C TYR A 46 17.29 5.24 9.18
N GLN A 47 17.84 5.76 8.08
CA GLN A 47 18.79 6.86 8.07
C GLN A 47 18.43 7.83 6.94
N ASN A 48 18.62 9.12 7.17
CA ASN A 48 18.31 10.16 6.19
C ASN A 48 19.50 10.58 5.31
N GLY A 49 20.67 9.94 5.44
CA GLY A 49 21.90 10.34 4.74
C GLY A 49 22.56 11.61 5.25
N LEU A 50 21.98 12.28 6.25
CA LEU A 50 22.48 13.51 6.88
C LEU A 50 22.92 13.28 8.34
N GLY A 51 23.28 12.05 8.68
CA GLY A 51 23.75 11.66 10.01
C GLY A 51 22.64 11.33 11.02
N LYS A 52 21.36 11.47 10.67
CA LYS A 52 20.25 11.09 11.55
C LYS A 52 19.82 9.66 11.29
N THR A 53 19.76 8.85 12.34
CA THR A 53 19.21 7.49 12.34
C THR A 53 18.06 7.37 13.35
N TRP A 54 17.10 6.49 13.08
CA TRP A 54 16.01 6.18 14.01
C TRP A 54 15.42 4.80 13.73
N ASP A 55 14.80 4.22 14.73
CA ASP A 55 13.98 3.01 14.60
C ASP A 55 12.51 3.39 14.58
N ASP A 56 11.75 2.74 13.70
CA ASP A 56 10.29 2.91 13.58
C ASP A 56 9.58 1.61 13.94
N PRO A 57 8.86 1.55 15.08
CA PRO A 57 8.11 0.36 15.46
C PRO A 57 6.95 0.05 14.50
N ASN A 58 6.49 1.06 13.74
CA ASN A 58 5.43 0.92 12.74
C ASN A 58 5.99 0.69 11.33
N HIS A 59 7.19 0.10 11.23
CA HIS A 59 7.80 -0.24 9.95
C HIS A 59 6.90 -1.15 9.10
N MET A 60 7.29 -1.31 7.84
CA MET A 60 6.53 -2.04 6.83
C MET A 60 6.14 -3.45 7.30
N LYS A 61 4.87 -3.78 7.17
CA LYS A 61 4.31 -5.12 7.30
C LYS A 61 3.95 -5.64 5.93
N PHE A 62 4.07 -6.95 5.73
CA PHE A 62 3.69 -7.61 4.48
C PHE A 62 2.31 -8.24 4.56
N PHE A 63 1.89 -8.68 5.73
CA PHE A 63 0.64 -9.39 5.95
C PHE A 63 -0.29 -8.71 6.95
N ASN A 64 0.17 -8.48 8.20
CA ASN A 64 -0.61 -7.88 9.27
C ASN A 64 -2.03 -8.45 9.35
N ASP A 65 -2.15 -9.78 9.55
CA ASP A 65 -3.41 -10.52 9.59
C ASP A 65 -4.32 -10.34 8.34
N GLY A 66 -3.71 -10.13 7.18
CA GLY A 66 -4.40 -9.93 5.91
C GLY A 66 -4.79 -8.49 5.60
N LEU A 67 -4.64 -7.57 6.56
CA LEU A 67 -5.04 -6.17 6.38
C LEU A 67 -4.19 -5.41 5.35
N VAL A 68 -2.91 -5.80 5.19
CA VAL A 68 -2.00 -5.15 4.22
C VAL A 68 -2.40 -5.47 2.78
N ASN A 69 -2.80 -6.72 2.53
CA ASN A 69 -3.10 -7.19 1.18
C ASN A 69 -4.55 -6.96 0.77
N TYR A 70 -5.41 -6.49 1.69
CA TYR A 70 -6.82 -6.27 1.38
C TYR A 70 -7.00 -5.09 0.43
N PRO A 71 -7.69 -5.26 -0.71
CA PRO A 71 -7.85 -4.22 -1.73
C PRO A 71 -8.97 -3.24 -1.34
N TYR A 72 -8.73 -2.38 -0.36
CA TYR A 72 -9.71 -1.38 0.04
C TYR A 72 -10.12 -0.49 -1.14
N LEU A 73 -11.42 -0.25 -1.29
CA LEU A 73 -11.94 0.63 -2.35
C LEU A 73 -11.44 2.07 -2.17
N SER A 74 -11.31 2.53 -0.92
CA SER A 74 -10.74 3.84 -0.62
C SER A 74 -9.34 4.03 -1.18
N ASP A 75 -8.52 2.97 -1.23
CA ASP A 75 -7.16 3.05 -1.77
C ASP A 75 -7.19 3.23 -3.30
N GLY A 76 -8.03 2.44 -3.99
CA GLY A 76 -8.25 2.61 -5.43
C GLY A 76 -8.77 4.00 -5.79
N MET A 77 -9.74 4.50 -5.02
CA MET A 77 -10.27 5.85 -5.17
C MET A 77 -9.18 6.91 -4.95
N TRP A 78 -8.30 6.72 -3.96
CA TRP A 78 -7.19 7.65 -3.71
C TRP A 78 -6.24 7.74 -4.92
N PHE A 79 -5.86 6.63 -5.52
CA PHE A 79 -5.05 6.63 -6.74
C PHE A 79 -5.72 7.40 -7.87
N LEU A 80 -7.03 7.24 -8.07
CA LEU A 80 -7.78 8.01 -9.07
C LEU A 80 -7.79 9.51 -8.77
N THR A 81 -7.85 9.92 -7.49
CA THR A 81 -7.72 11.34 -7.12
C THR A 81 -6.35 11.89 -7.50
N GLN A 82 -5.27 11.10 -7.35
CA GLN A 82 -3.94 11.51 -7.79
C GLN A 82 -3.85 11.59 -9.32
N HIS A 83 -4.44 10.64 -10.05
CA HIS A 83 -4.52 10.73 -11.52
C HIS A 83 -5.23 12.01 -11.98
N LYS A 84 -6.33 12.40 -11.31
CA LYS A 84 -7.01 13.67 -11.59
C LYS A 84 -6.15 14.87 -11.23
N ARG A 85 -5.57 14.87 -10.03
CA ARG A 85 -4.68 15.95 -9.55
C ARG A 85 -3.52 16.23 -10.50
N TRP A 86 -2.91 15.19 -11.06
CA TRP A 86 -1.74 15.31 -11.94
C TRP A 86 -2.09 15.35 -13.43
N GLY A 87 -3.36 15.53 -13.79
CA GLY A 87 -3.79 15.76 -15.17
C GLY A 87 -3.84 14.52 -16.06
N LEU A 88 -3.64 13.32 -15.50
CA LEU A 88 -3.81 12.06 -16.24
C LEU A 88 -5.30 11.80 -16.57
N LEU A 89 -6.19 12.30 -15.74
CA LEU A 89 -7.64 12.33 -16.00
C LEU A 89 -8.08 13.77 -16.26
N LYS A 90 -8.75 14.02 -17.39
CA LYS A 90 -9.28 15.35 -17.75
C LYS A 90 -10.47 15.77 -16.88
N SER A 91 -11.29 14.83 -16.48
CA SER A 91 -12.47 15.04 -15.65
C SER A 91 -12.47 14.10 -14.45
N HIS A 92 -13.31 14.38 -13.45
CA HIS A 92 -13.54 13.46 -12.33
C HIS A 92 -14.29 12.22 -12.85
N PRO A 93 -13.78 11.01 -12.60
CA PRO A 93 -14.49 9.78 -12.90
C PRO A 93 -15.55 9.50 -11.81
N ASP A 94 -16.39 8.49 -12.02
CA ASP A 94 -17.07 7.83 -10.90
C ASP A 94 -16.04 7.00 -10.13
N TYR A 95 -15.45 7.60 -9.11
CA TYR A 95 -14.37 7.04 -8.31
C TYR A 95 -14.71 5.68 -7.70
N LEU A 96 -15.93 5.56 -7.16
CA LEU A 96 -16.36 4.33 -6.50
C LEU A 96 -16.64 3.23 -7.52
N ALA A 97 -17.29 3.54 -8.64
CA ALA A 97 -17.57 2.56 -9.68
C ALA A 97 -16.28 1.99 -10.29
N VAL A 98 -15.30 2.85 -10.59
CA VAL A 98 -13.99 2.42 -11.09
C VAL A 98 -13.25 1.58 -10.05
N ALA A 99 -13.20 2.03 -8.79
CA ALA A 99 -12.54 1.28 -7.72
C ALA A 99 -13.17 -0.11 -7.54
N LYS A 100 -14.49 -0.25 -7.60
CA LYS A 100 -15.18 -1.55 -7.54
C LYS A 100 -14.81 -2.49 -8.69
N GLN A 101 -14.53 -1.95 -9.87
CA GLN A 101 -14.12 -2.76 -11.03
C GLN A 101 -12.65 -3.22 -10.93
N VAL A 102 -11.78 -2.39 -10.36
CA VAL A 102 -10.34 -2.65 -10.28
C VAL A 102 -9.96 -3.41 -9.01
N ASN A 103 -10.47 -2.98 -7.86
CA ASN A 103 -10.17 -3.59 -6.57
C ASN A 103 -11.04 -4.84 -6.36
N GLN A 104 -10.52 -5.98 -6.77
CA GLN A 104 -11.25 -7.27 -6.80
C GLN A 104 -11.43 -7.87 -5.40
N THR A 105 -12.24 -7.23 -4.56
CA THR A 105 -12.47 -7.62 -3.16
C THR A 105 -13.04 -9.04 -3.03
N GLU A 106 -13.88 -9.48 -3.96
CA GLU A 106 -14.47 -10.81 -3.92
C GLU A 106 -13.44 -11.92 -4.20
N ILE A 107 -12.50 -11.67 -5.13
CA ILE A 107 -11.38 -12.60 -5.38
C ILE A 107 -10.49 -12.70 -4.14
N TYR A 108 -10.25 -11.56 -3.46
CA TYR A 108 -9.53 -11.57 -2.20
C TYR A 108 -10.25 -12.38 -1.13
N LYS A 109 -11.56 -12.15 -0.91
CA LYS A 109 -12.35 -12.86 0.09
C LYS A 109 -12.37 -14.37 -0.13
N GLN A 110 -12.49 -14.83 -1.38
CA GLN A 110 -12.44 -16.24 -1.73
C GLN A 110 -11.09 -16.87 -1.36
N ALA A 111 -9.97 -16.20 -1.72
CA ALA A 111 -8.63 -16.67 -1.37
C ALA A 111 -8.41 -16.65 0.16
N ALA A 112 -8.85 -15.60 0.84
CA ALA A 112 -8.74 -15.44 2.28
C ALA A 112 -9.51 -16.53 3.02
N ALA A 113 -10.72 -16.87 2.58
CA ALA A 113 -11.52 -17.95 3.17
C ALA A 113 -10.80 -19.30 3.11
N GLN A 114 -10.20 -19.63 1.96
CA GLN A 114 -9.45 -20.87 1.78
C GLN A 114 -8.21 -20.96 2.70
N LEU A 115 -7.56 -19.80 2.92
CA LEU A 115 -6.35 -19.72 3.75
C LEU A 115 -6.64 -19.37 5.22
N LYS A 116 -7.91 -19.27 5.60
CA LYS A 116 -8.35 -18.87 6.96
C LYS A 116 -7.74 -17.54 7.37
N VAL A 117 -7.74 -16.57 6.44
CA VAL A 117 -7.31 -15.18 6.67
C VAL A 117 -8.54 -14.36 6.99
N SER A 118 -8.45 -13.55 8.04
CA SER A 118 -9.51 -12.58 8.38
C SER A 118 -9.63 -11.51 7.29
N VAL A 119 -10.85 -11.07 7.03
CA VAL A 119 -11.12 -9.96 6.11
C VAL A 119 -11.75 -8.80 6.87
N PRO A 120 -11.43 -7.54 6.52
CA PRO A 120 -12.09 -6.38 7.09
C PRO A 120 -13.61 -6.40 6.82
N LYS A 121 -14.38 -5.89 7.76
CA LYS A 121 -15.84 -5.73 7.58
C LYS A 121 -16.16 -4.62 6.57
N ASP A 122 -15.36 -3.54 6.62
CA ASP A 122 -15.55 -2.38 5.77
C ASP A 122 -14.68 -2.47 4.51
N LEU A 123 -15.26 -2.08 3.38
CA LEU A 123 -14.55 -1.95 2.11
C LEU A 123 -13.74 -0.65 2.02
N MET A 124 -13.95 0.24 2.96
CA MET A 124 -13.29 1.55 3.04
C MET A 124 -12.42 1.62 4.28
N ARG A 125 -11.34 2.37 4.20
CA ARG A 125 -10.52 2.72 5.37
C ARG A 125 -10.18 4.21 5.35
N THR A 126 -9.97 4.77 6.54
CA THR A 126 -9.43 6.12 6.71
C THR A 126 -7.91 6.05 6.88
N SER A 127 -7.20 6.92 6.19
CA SER A 127 -5.74 7.02 6.28
C SER A 127 -5.33 8.46 6.51
N LYS A 128 -4.42 8.68 7.48
CA LYS A 128 -3.77 9.97 7.66
C LYS A 128 -2.47 9.96 6.87
N LEU A 129 -2.33 10.88 5.93
CA LEU A 129 -1.16 10.99 5.09
C LEU A 129 0.01 11.68 5.82
N ILE A 130 1.19 11.62 5.25
CA ILE A 130 2.42 12.17 5.85
C ILE A 130 2.35 13.69 6.06
N ASP A 131 1.58 14.40 5.25
CA ASP A 131 1.31 15.84 5.35
C ASP A 131 0.20 16.18 6.35
N GLY A 132 -0.35 15.18 7.04
CA GLY A 132 -1.42 15.31 8.01
C GLY A 132 -2.83 15.33 7.41
N VAL A 133 -2.97 15.34 6.09
CA VAL A 133 -4.26 15.29 5.41
C VAL A 133 -4.91 13.93 5.65
N VAL A 134 -6.21 13.94 5.98
CA VAL A 134 -6.99 12.70 6.18
C VAL A 134 -7.73 12.36 4.89
N TRP A 135 -7.54 11.13 4.46
CA TRP A 135 -8.28 10.52 3.36
C TRP A 135 -9.27 9.50 3.92
N ASP A 136 -10.57 9.70 3.70
CA ASP A 136 -11.65 8.80 4.15
C ASP A 136 -12.56 8.29 3.02
N GLY A 137 -12.26 8.68 1.78
CA GLY A 137 -13.01 8.26 0.59
C GLY A 137 -14.38 8.92 0.38
N LYS A 138 -14.82 9.84 1.25
CA LYS A 138 -16.18 10.39 1.18
C LYS A 138 -16.39 11.38 0.05
N ASP A 139 -15.41 12.26 -0.19
CA ASP A 139 -15.51 13.29 -1.23
C ASP A 139 -14.22 13.34 -2.07
N PRO A 140 -14.06 12.39 -3.00
CA PRO A 140 -12.84 12.28 -3.78
C PRO A 140 -12.61 13.47 -4.73
N ALA A 141 -13.67 14.09 -5.24
CA ALA A 141 -13.54 15.25 -6.12
C ALA A 141 -12.98 16.45 -5.36
N LYS A 142 -13.59 16.80 -4.23
CA LYS A 142 -13.12 17.88 -3.35
C LYS A 142 -11.71 17.62 -2.85
N TYR A 143 -11.39 16.37 -2.50
CA TYR A 143 -10.06 15.98 -2.09
C TYR A 143 -9.02 16.24 -3.21
N ALA A 144 -9.28 15.80 -4.45
CA ALA A 144 -8.38 16.01 -5.58
C ALA A 144 -8.16 17.50 -5.89
N ASP A 145 -9.22 18.31 -5.80
CA ASP A 145 -9.19 19.74 -6.11
C ASP A 145 -8.59 20.59 -4.98
N GLY A 146 -8.56 20.07 -3.76
CA GLY A 146 -8.09 20.78 -2.57
C GLY A 146 -6.58 21.03 -2.51
N PHE A 147 -5.78 20.41 -3.36
CA PHE A 147 -4.33 20.56 -3.36
C PHE A 147 -3.88 21.85 -4.06
N LYS A 148 -2.96 22.58 -3.41
CA LYS A 148 -2.32 23.77 -4.01
C LYS A 148 -1.39 23.38 -5.17
N VAL A 149 -0.66 22.27 -5.00
CA VAL A 149 0.26 21.74 -6.03
C VAL A 149 -0.44 20.64 -6.82
N LYS A 150 -0.70 20.92 -8.08
CA LYS A 150 -1.37 20.03 -9.03
C LYS A 150 -0.92 20.38 -10.46
N ALA A 151 -1.30 19.54 -11.44
CA ALA A 151 -1.03 19.87 -12.84
C ALA A 151 -1.66 21.21 -13.22
N SER A 152 -0.92 21.99 -13.99
CA SER A 152 -1.46 23.21 -14.60
C SER A 152 -2.60 22.82 -15.54
N THR A 153 -3.72 23.51 -15.45
CA THR A 153 -4.73 23.50 -16.52
C THR A 153 -4.15 24.26 -17.69
N VAL A 154 -3.75 23.55 -18.73
CA VAL A 154 -3.42 24.12 -20.04
C VAL A 154 -4.72 24.30 -20.80
#